data_8b65d3d86b718ffa72bde9b6e6539c9a
#
_entry.id   8b65d3d86b718ffa72bde9b6e6539c9a
#
_cell.length_a   1.000
_cell.length_b   1.000
_cell.length_c   1.000
_cell.angle_alpha   90.00
_cell.angle_beta   90.00
_cell.angle_gamma   90.00
#
_symmetry.space_group_name_H-M   'P 1'
#
loop_
_entity.id
_entity.type
_entity.pdbx_description
1 polymer ?
#
loop_
_entity_poly.entity_id
_entity_poly.type
_entity_poly.pdbx_seq_one_letter_code
_entity_poly.pdbx_strand_id
1 'polypeptide(L)'
;MVESPANTDEQDRALVRGFLDGDRDAATALVDRYQRLLFNVALRMLGNVQDAEDVTQTVLGNVFVSLAAYDPEYRFFSWIYRMTINESLNVLKRRKRMVSLVGEADLAAPAAGADRTLEAEQQVGKALLGLDPDDRAVVVLKHFVSFSYEEIAEVLEVPVKTVKSRLFTARERLRAVLVAQGAG
;
A
#
# COMPACT_ATOMS: atom_id res chain seq x y z
N MET A 1 18.51 7.45 -1.73
CA MET A 1 18.42 7.90 -3.14
C MET A 1 17.34 7.03 -3.76
N VAL A 2 16.18 7.59 -4.09
CA VAL A 2 15.09 6.83 -4.71
C VAL A 2 15.47 6.64 -6.18
N GLU A 3 15.66 5.39 -6.62
CA GLU A 3 15.96 5.08 -8.01
C GLU A 3 14.83 5.59 -8.91
N SER A 4 15.20 6.03 -10.12
CA SER A 4 14.24 6.52 -11.10
C SER A 4 13.28 5.40 -11.52
N PRO A 5 11.95 5.66 -11.63
CA PRO A 5 10.96 4.64 -11.98
C PRO A 5 11.27 3.85 -13.27
N ALA A 6 11.92 4.50 -14.24
CA ALA A 6 12.29 3.86 -15.52
C ALA A 6 13.37 2.77 -15.38
N ASN A 7 14.35 2.98 -14.49
CA ASN A 7 15.41 1.99 -14.25
C ASN A 7 14.88 0.78 -13.47
N THR A 8 13.88 1.03 -12.61
CA THR A 8 13.19 -0.01 -11.85
C THR A 8 12.44 -0.98 -12.76
N ASP A 9 11.74 -0.48 -13.78
CA ASP A 9 10.89 -1.29 -14.67
C ASP A 9 11.71 -2.29 -15.50
N GLU A 10 12.89 -1.89 -16.04
CA GLU A 10 13.76 -2.79 -16.81
C GLU A 10 14.37 -3.89 -15.93
N GLN A 11 14.79 -3.54 -14.72
CA GLN A 11 15.30 -4.50 -13.75
C GLN A 11 14.21 -5.50 -13.33
N ASP A 12 12.98 -5.02 -13.06
CA ASP A 12 11.85 -5.88 -12.70
C ASP A 12 11.53 -6.85 -13.84
N ARG A 13 11.51 -6.40 -15.10
CA ARG A 13 11.30 -7.26 -16.27
C ARG A 13 12.38 -8.32 -16.41
N ALA A 14 13.65 -7.99 -16.10
CA ALA A 14 14.74 -8.94 -16.11
C ALA A 14 14.57 -10.01 -15.03
N LEU A 15 14.22 -9.62 -13.80
CA LEU A 15 13.95 -10.53 -12.69
C LEU A 15 12.73 -11.43 -12.95
N VAL A 16 11.66 -10.87 -13.50
CA VAL A 16 10.46 -11.64 -13.88
C VAL A 16 10.79 -12.70 -14.93
N ARG A 17 11.55 -12.35 -15.97
CA ARG A 17 12.00 -13.32 -16.97
C ARG A 17 12.87 -14.40 -16.35
N GLY A 18 13.88 -14.02 -15.56
CA GLY A 18 14.75 -14.98 -14.88
C GLY A 18 13.95 -15.98 -14.04
N PHE A 19 12.96 -15.49 -13.26
CA PHE A 19 12.08 -16.38 -12.49
C PHE A 19 11.30 -17.36 -13.39
N LEU A 20 10.72 -16.88 -14.49
CA LEU A 20 9.98 -17.74 -15.43
C LEU A 20 10.86 -18.78 -16.11
N ASP A 21 12.15 -18.48 -16.28
CA ASP A 21 13.17 -19.39 -16.77
C ASP A 21 13.70 -20.37 -15.68
N GLY A 22 13.18 -20.27 -14.45
CA GLY A 22 13.51 -21.17 -13.34
C GLY A 22 14.67 -20.70 -12.45
N ASP A 23 15.13 -19.47 -12.61
CA ASP A 23 16.16 -18.86 -11.76
C ASP A 23 15.59 -18.52 -10.37
N ARG A 24 16.07 -19.23 -9.34
CA ARG A 24 15.66 -19.02 -7.95
C ARG A 24 16.22 -17.72 -7.35
N ASP A 25 17.36 -17.27 -7.83
CA ASP A 25 17.98 -16.03 -7.34
C ASP A 25 17.16 -14.82 -7.80
N ALA A 26 16.56 -14.89 -9.00
CA ALA A 26 15.61 -13.88 -9.47
C ALA A 26 14.37 -13.79 -8.59
N ALA A 27 13.83 -14.93 -8.11
CA ALA A 27 12.72 -14.95 -7.14
C ALA A 27 13.09 -14.26 -5.84
N THR A 28 14.27 -14.61 -5.28
CA THR A 28 14.79 -14.01 -4.05
C THR A 28 14.96 -12.50 -4.20
N ALA A 29 15.55 -12.06 -5.32
CA ALA A 29 15.75 -10.64 -5.60
C ALA A 29 14.42 -9.85 -5.71
N LEU A 30 13.36 -10.46 -6.28
CA LEU A 30 12.02 -9.85 -6.29
C LEU A 30 11.45 -9.71 -4.87
N VAL A 31 11.58 -10.73 -4.02
CA VAL A 31 11.14 -10.67 -2.62
C VAL A 31 11.89 -9.57 -1.88
N ASP A 32 13.22 -9.58 -1.91
CA ASP A 32 14.07 -8.62 -1.20
C ASP A 32 13.74 -7.18 -1.61
N ARG A 33 13.45 -6.98 -2.90
CA ARG A 33 13.10 -5.66 -3.44
C ARG A 33 11.74 -5.16 -2.96
N TYR A 34 10.74 -6.04 -2.92
CA TYR A 34 9.35 -5.61 -2.73
C TYR A 34 8.81 -5.85 -1.32
N GLN A 35 9.27 -6.84 -0.57
CA GLN A 35 8.72 -7.21 0.73
C GLN A 35 8.54 -6.01 1.67
N ARG A 36 9.61 -5.22 1.87
CA ARG A 36 9.56 -4.04 2.76
C ARG A 36 8.64 -2.93 2.23
N LEU A 37 8.61 -2.73 0.92
CA LEU A 37 7.78 -1.71 0.28
C LEU A 37 6.30 -2.05 0.44
N LEU A 38 5.92 -3.30 0.15
CA LEU A 38 4.55 -3.79 0.28
C LEU A 38 4.08 -3.78 1.72
N PHE A 39 4.93 -4.23 2.66
CA PHE A 39 4.65 -4.16 4.09
C PHE A 39 4.35 -2.73 4.54
N ASN A 40 5.14 -1.75 4.13
CA ASN A 40 4.93 -0.37 4.48
C ASN A 40 3.62 0.20 3.93
N VAL A 41 3.22 -0.20 2.72
CA VAL A 41 1.92 0.18 2.14
C VAL A 41 0.79 -0.49 2.90
N ALA A 42 0.85 -1.80 3.12
CA ALA A 42 -0.17 -2.55 3.87
C ALA A 42 -0.33 -1.99 5.30
N LEU A 43 0.78 -1.69 6.00
CA LEU A 43 0.75 -1.11 7.33
C LEU A 43 0.03 0.25 7.35
N ARG A 44 0.27 1.12 6.37
CA ARG A 44 -0.43 2.41 6.27
C ARG A 44 -1.89 2.26 5.89
N MET A 45 -2.24 1.23 5.14
CA MET A 45 -3.62 0.90 4.82
C MET A 45 -4.39 0.33 6.02
N LEU A 46 -3.77 -0.51 6.83
CA LEU A 46 -4.44 -1.34 7.83
C LEU A 46 -4.25 -0.86 9.28
N GLY A 47 -3.14 -0.17 9.58
CA GLY A 47 -2.77 0.29 10.91
C GLY A 47 -2.44 -0.83 11.90
N ASN A 48 -2.23 -2.06 11.43
CA ASN A 48 -1.92 -3.23 12.25
C ASN A 48 -0.77 -4.00 11.63
N VAL A 49 0.25 -4.31 12.43
CA VAL A 49 1.48 -4.98 11.97
C VAL A 49 1.19 -6.39 11.49
N GLN A 50 0.42 -7.17 12.26
CA GLN A 50 0.10 -8.55 11.94
C GLN A 50 -0.64 -8.67 10.60
N ASP A 51 -1.69 -7.85 10.39
CA ASP A 51 -2.39 -7.86 9.10
C ASP A 51 -1.52 -7.36 7.95
N ALA A 52 -0.60 -6.43 8.21
CA ALA A 52 0.34 -5.96 7.18
C ALA A 52 1.32 -7.07 6.77
N GLU A 53 1.80 -7.87 7.72
CA GLU A 53 2.62 -9.05 7.46
C GLU A 53 1.84 -10.10 6.66
N ASP A 54 0.61 -10.42 7.09
CA ASP A 54 -0.26 -11.39 6.43
C ASP A 54 -0.58 -10.99 4.98
N VAL A 55 -0.91 -9.71 4.76
CA VAL A 55 -1.15 -9.16 3.41
C VAL A 55 0.12 -9.25 2.57
N THR A 56 1.27 -8.90 3.13
CA THR A 56 2.55 -8.95 2.40
C THR A 56 2.88 -10.37 1.96
N GLN A 57 2.75 -11.34 2.86
CA GLN A 57 2.98 -12.75 2.55
C GLN A 57 1.99 -13.28 1.51
N THR A 58 0.70 -12.94 1.66
CA THR A 58 -0.35 -13.32 0.71
C THR A 58 -0.06 -12.77 -0.67
N VAL A 59 0.33 -11.50 -0.77
CA VAL A 59 0.62 -10.86 -2.06
C VAL A 59 1.85 -11.48 -2.70
N LEU A 60 2.95 -11.65 -1.97
CA LEU A 60 4.17 -12.28 -2.50
C LEU A 60 3.90 -13.72 -2.96
N GLY A 61 3.13 -14.50 -2.19
CA GLY A 61 2.71 -15.84 -2.61
C GLY A 61 1.89 -15.82 -3.90
N ASN A 62 0.90 -14.92 -4.00
CA ASN A 62 0.07 -14.76 -5.20
C ASN A 62 0.87 -14.30 -6.41
N VAL A 63 1.87 -13.44 -6.23
CA VAL A 63 2.78 -13.01 -7.30
C VAL A 63 3.42 -14.24 -7.95
N PHE A 64 4.04 -15.13 -7.17
CA PHE A 64 4.74 -16.29 -7.72
C PHE A 64 3.79 -17.27 -8.41
N VAL A 65 2.56 -17.43 -7.92
CA VAL A 65 1.55 -18.29 -8.53
C VAL A 65 1.04 -17.72 -9.86
N SER A 66 0.88 -16.39 -9.93
CA SER A 66 0.26 -15.72 -11.09
C SER A 66 1.25 -15.03 -12.03
N LEU A 67 2.57 -15.14 -11.77
CA LEU A 67 3.59 -14.46 -12.56
C LEU A 67 3.60 -14.90 -14.04
N ALA A 68 3.25 -16.17 -14.32
CA ALA A 68 3.09 -16.68 -15.67
C ALA A 68 1.93 -16.01 -16.46
N ALA A 69 0.96 -15.41 -15.74
CA ALA A 69 -0.15 -14.67 -16.33
C ALA A 69 0.08 -13.15 -16.32
N TYR A 70 1.22 -12.70 -15.81
CA TYR A 70 1.58 -11.28 -15.83
C TYR A 70 1.85 -10.83 -17.27
N ASP A 71 1.19 -9.75 -17.65
CA ASP A 71 1.38 -9.12 -18.95
C ASP A 71 2.52 -8.10 -18.88
N PRO A 72 3.65 -8.31 -19.57
CA PRO A 72 4.81 -7.43 -19.55
C PRO A 72 4.58 -6.06 -20.24
N GLU A 73 3.43 -5.82 -20.88
CA GLU A 73 3.03 -4.48 -21.34
C GLU A 73 2.74 -3.54 -20.16
N TYR A 74 2.29 -4.08 -19.03
CA TYR A 74 2.09 -3.32 -17.80
C TYR A 74 3.38 -3.30 -16.96
N ARG A 75 3.52 -2.29 -16.14
CA ARG A 75 4.66 -2.19 -15.22
C ARG A 75 4.49 -3.16 -14.06
N PHE A 76 5.52 -3.95 -13.76
CA PHE A 76 5.46 -4.94 -12.68
C PHE A 76 5.12 -4.31 -11.32
N PHE A 77 5.68 -3.14 -11.01
CA PHE A 77 5.36 -2.46 -9.76
C PHE A 77 3.88 -2.05 -9.68
N SER A 78 3.27 -1.56 -10.76
CA SER A 78 1.84 -1.23 -10.76
C SER A 78 0.99 -2.46 -10.44
N TRP A 79 1.34 -3.60 -10.99
CA TRP A 79 0.64 -4.86 -10.78
C TRP A 79 0.75 -5.36 -9.33
N ILE A 80 1.96 -5.36 -8.74
CA ILE A 80 2.18 -5.83 -7.37
C ILE A 80 1.58 -4.87 -6.32
N TYR A 81 1.64 -3.54 -6.56
CA TYR A 81 0.99 -2.57 -5.67
C TYR A 81 -0.53 -2.65 -5.76
N ARG A 82 -1.11 -2.92 -6.94
CA ARG A 82 -2.54 -3.19 -7.11
C ARG A 82 -2.97 -4.38 -6.26
N MET A 83 -2.24 -5.49 -6.30
CA MET A 83 -2.50 -6.65 -5.43
C MET A 83 -2.49 -6.26 -3.95
N THR A 84 -1.50 -5.49 -3.51
CA THR A 84 -1.35 -5.07 -2.12
C THR A 84 -2.51 -4.19 -1.65
N ILE A 85 -2.89 -3.20 -2.45
CA ILE A 85 -4.03 -2.33 -2.14
C ILE A 85 -5.33 -3.14 -2.10
N ASN A 86 -5.57 -4.00 -3.09
CA ASN A 86 -6.78 -4.81 -3.17
C ASN A 86 -6.90 -5.77 -1.98
N GLU A 87 -5.81 -6.44 -1.60
CA GLU A 87 -5.85 -7.32 -0.44
C GLU A 87 -6.04 -6.54 0.87
N SER A 88 -5.40 -5.39 1.02
CA SER A 88 -5.65 -4.49 2.16
C SER A 88 -7.12 -4.06 2.24
N LEU A 89 -7.72 -3.67 1.12
CA LEU A 89 -9.16 -3.34 1.05
C LEU A 89 -10.05 -4.53 1.41
N ASN A 90 -9.68 -5.74 0.99
CA ASN A 90 -10.40 -6.97 1.34
C ASN A 90 -10.36 -7.24 2.86
N VAL A 91 -9.19 -7.05 3.50
CA VAL A 91 -9.05 -7.15 4.97
C VAL A 91 -9.99 -6.15 5.66
N LEU A 92 -9.99 -4.88 5.24
CA LEU A 92 -10.86 -3.85 5.80
C LEU A 92 -12.34 -4.17 5.62
N LYS A 93 -12.74 -4.68 4.45
CA LYS A 93 -14.13 -5.12 4.19
C LYS A 93 -14.52 -6.30 5.08
N ARG A 94 -13.63 -7.27 5.30
CA ARG A 94 -13.87 -8.41 6.21
C ARG A 94 -14.03 -7.94 7.65
N ARG A 95 -13.16 -7.05 8.14
CA ARG A 95 -13.26 -6.44 9.48
C ARG A 95 -14.60 -5.72 9.68
N LYS A 96 -14.99 -4.87 8.75
CA LYS A 96 -16.26 -4.15 8.80
C LYS A 96 -17.46 -5.08 8.91
N ARG A 97 -17.46 -6.20 8.18
CA ARG A 97 -18.52 -7.22 8.26
C ARG A 97 -18.53 -7.92 9.63
N MET A 98 -17.35 -8.26 10.18
CA MET A 98 -17.26 -8.89 11.49
C MET A 98 -17.76 -7.97 12.60
N VAL A 99 -17.38 -6.69 12.60
CA VAL A 99 -17.87 -5.70 13.56
C VAL A 99 -19.40 -5.55 13.46
N SER A 100 -19.97 -5.57 12.27
CA SER A 100 -21.42 -5.52 12.06
C SER A 100 -22.16 -6.75 12.61
N LEU A 101 -21.49 -7.90 12.73
CA LEU A 101 -22.08 -9.16 13.19
C LEU A 101 -21.91 -9.40 14.71
N VAL A 102 -20.83 -8.90 15.29
CA VAL A 102 -20.39 -9.25 16.67
C VAL A 102 -20.45 -8.05 17.64
N GLY A 103 -20.70 -6.83 17.15
CA GLY A 103 -20.56 -5.61 17.95
C GLY A 103 -19.10 -5.17 18.05
N GLU A 104 -18.87 -3.92 18.47
CA GLU A 104 -17.53 -3.33 18.59
C GLU A 104 -16.66 -4.16 19.54
N ALA A 105 -15.79 -4.99 18.99
CA ALA A 105 -14.65 -5.53 19.69
C ALA A 105 -13.45 -4.58 19.45
N ASP A 106 -12.77 -4.27 20.53
CA ASP A 106 -11.62 -3.39 20.68
C ASP A 106 -10.61 -3.52 19.51
N LEU A 107 -10.60 -2.55 18.61
CA LEU A 107 -9.61 -2.47 17.54
C LEU A 107 -8.32 -1.95 18.17
N ALA A 108 -7.37 -2.85 18.40
CA ALA A 108 -6.09 -2.55 18.99
C ALA A 108 -5.43 -1.31 18.34
N ALA A 109 -5.20 -0.29 19.16
CA ALA A 109 -4.43 0.89 18.80
C ALA A 109 -2.97 0.52 18.54
N PRO A 110 -2.26 1.19 17.62
CA PRO A 110 -0.85 0.93 17.39
C PRO A 110 -0.02 1.19 18.64
N ALA A 111 0.94 0.29 18.93
CA ALA A 111 1.81 0.39 20.09
C ALA A 111 2.64 1.68 20.07
N ALA A 112 2.64 2.40 21.19
CA ALA A 112 3.35 3.65 21.37
C ALA A 112 4.84 3.40 21.67
N GLY A 113 5.72 4.04 20.92
CA GLY A 113 7.15 4.19 21.23
C GLY A 113 7.48 5.67 21.45
N ALA A 114 8.26 5.97 22.49
CA ALA A 114 8.52 7.33 22.95
C ALA A 114 9.73 7.96 22.25
N ASP A 115 9.47 8.59 21.09
CA ASP A 115 10.41 9.52 20.44
C ASP A 115 9.58 10.52 19.63
N ARG A 116 9.94 11.81 19.61
CA ARG A 116 9.17 12.88 18.93
C ARG A 116 8.94 12.62 17.44
N THR A 117 9.89 11.97 16.79
CA THR A 117 9.74 11.54 15.39
C THR A 117 8.71 10.43 15.26
N LEU A 118 8.67 9.51 16.20
CA LEU A 118 7.69 8.43 16.30
C LEU A 118 6.29 8.96 16.64
N GLU A 119 6.18 10.02 17.46
CA GLU A 119 4.90 10.65 17.77
C GLU A 119 4.27 11.29 16.52
N ALA A 120 5.05 12.01 15.71
CA ALA A 120 4.57 12.58 14.45
C ALA A 120 4.16 11.50 13.43
N GLU A 121 4.93 10.43 13.30
CA GLU A 121 4.58 9.30 12.44
C GLU A 121 3.30 8.60 12.92
N GLN A 122 3.12 8.45 14.23
CA GLN A 122 1.91 7.87 14.80
C GLN A 122 0.68 8.78 14.59
N GLN A 123 0.83 10.10 14.71
CA GLN A 123 -0.24 11.05 14.43
C GLN A 123 -0.68 10.97 12.97
N VAL A 124 0.28 10.94 12.03
CA VAL A 124 -0.01 10.76 10.61
C VAL A 124 -0.68 9.41 10.36
N GLY A 125 -0.21 8.35 10.99
CA GLY A 125 -0.81 7.01 10.90
C GLY A 125 -2.27 7.01 11.35
N LYS A 126 -2.57 7.58 12.53
CA LYS A 126 -3.95 7.72 13.03
C LYS A 126 -4.83 8.56 12.11
N ALA A 127 -4.31 9.67 11.60
CA ALA A 127 -5.04 10.53 10.68
C ALA A 127 -5.37 9.80 9.35
N LEU A 128 -4.43 9.00 8.83
CA LEU A 128 -4.66 8.16 7.66
C LEU A 128 -5.77 7.13 7.91
N LEU A 129 -5.79 6.49 9.08
CA LEU A 129 -6.81 5.49 9.42
C LEU A 129 -8.22 6.09 9.52
N GLY A 130 -8.35 7.39 9.80
CA GLY A 130 -9.60 8.13 9.76
C GLY A 130 -10.14 8.44 8.36
N LEU A 131 -9.36 8.23 7.30
CA LEU A 131 -9.82 8.39 5.92
C LEU A 131 -10.65 7.18 5.47
N ASP A 132 -11.55 7.44 4.50
CA ASP A 132 -12.14 6.35 3.72
C ASP A 132 -11.02 5.50 3.08
N PRO A 133 -11.13 4.16 3.05
CA PRO A 133 -10.08 3.29 2.53
C PRO A 133 -9.61 3.63 1.11
N ASP A 134 -10.51 4.05 0.22
CA ASP A 134 -10.16 4.42 -1.15
C ASP A 134 -9.39 5.77 -1.21
N ASP A 135 -9.79 6.74 -0.39
CA ASP A 135 -9.08 8.02 -0.25
C ASP A 135 -7.70 7.81 0.38
N ARG A 136 -7.60 6.91 1.39
CA ARG A 136 -6.35 6.51 2.02
C ARG A 136 -5.38 5.90 1.02
N ALA A 137 -5.86 4.99 0.15
CA ALA A 137 -5.04 4.36 -0.88
C ALA A 137 -4.37 5.40 -1.81
N VAL A 138 -5.12 6.42 -2.25
CA VAL A 138 -4.58 7.49 -3.09
C VAL A 138 -3.50 8.28 -2.35
N VAL A 139 -3.70 8.59 -1.07
CA VAL A 139 -2.70 9.31 -0.24
C VAL A 139 -1.44 8.46 -0.04
N VAL A 140 -1.61 7.18 0.29
CA VAL A 140 -0.47 6.25 0.49
C VAL A 140 0.35 6.13 -0.78
N LEU A 141 -0.26 5.88 -1.93
CA LEU A 141 0.45 5.76 -3.20
C LEU A 141 1.13 7.08 -3.60
N LYS A 142 0.48 8.24 -3.36
CA LYS A 142 1.04 9.53 -3.74
C LYS A 142 2.21 9.96 -2.84
N HIS A 143 2.07 9.84 -1.53
CA HIS A 143 3.00 10.47 -0.59
C HIS A 143 4.06 9.52 0.00
N PHE A 144 3.78 8.21 0.02
CA PHE A 144 4.71 7.23 0.57
C PHE A 144 5.38 6.35 -0.49
N VAL A 145 4.73 6.19 -1.65
CA VAL A 145 5.30 5.47 -2.81
C VAL A 145 5.81 6.45 -3.88
N SER A 146 5.38 7.71 -3.83
CA SER A 146 5.76 8.80 -4.76
C SER A 146 5.27 8.59 -6.21
N PHE A 147 4.15 7.89 -6.39
CA PHE A 147 3.57 7.67 -7.72
C PHE A 147 3.01 8.95 -8.34
N SER A 148 3.06 9.04 -9.67
CA SER A 148 2.32 10.02 -10.47
C SER A 148 0.80 9.77 -10.39
N TYR A 149 -0.01 10.71 -10.85
CA TYR A 149 -1.46 10.51 -10.88
C TYR A 149 -1.86 9.41 -11.88
N GLU A 150 -1.12 9.29 -12.95
CA GLU A 150 -1.29 8.29 -13.99
C GLU A 150 -1.00 6.89 -13.44
N GLU A 151 0.12 6.72 -12.72
CA GLU A 151 0.47 5.46 -12.06
C GLU A 151 -0.54 5.06 -10.98
N ILE A 152 -1.03 6.03 -10.19
CA ILE A 152 -2.09 5.76 -9.20
C ILE A 152 -3.39 5.34 -9.90
N ALA A 153 -3.74 5.98 -11.01
CA ALA A 153 -4.91 5.65 -11.79
C ALA A 153 -4.82 4.22 -12.36
N GLU A 154 -3.64 3.81 -12.82
CA GLU A 154 -3.34 2.45 -13.28
C GLU A 154 -3.45 1.44 -12.13
N VAL A 155 -2.83 1.70 -10.97
CA VAL A 155 -2.88 0.82 -9.79
C VAL A 155 -4.29 0.64 -9.25
N LEU A 156 -5.08 1.70 -9.18
CA LEU A 156 -6.44 1.69 -8.61
C LEU A 156 -7.52 1.40 -9.64
N GLU A 157 -7.18 1.29 -10.93
CA GLU A 157 -8.11 1.10 -12.05
C GLU A 157 -9.23 2.15 -12.09
N VAL A 158 -8.86 3.41 -11.86
CA VAL A 158 -9.78 4.54 -11.87
C VAL A 158 -9.28 5.67 -12.79
N PRO A 159 -10.15 6.51 -13.32
CA PRO A 159 -9.72 7.68 -14.09
C PRO A 159 -8.82 8.62 -13.29
N VAL A 160 -7.83 9.26 -13.93
CA VAL A 160 -6.94 10.26 -13.31
C VAL A 160 -7.73 11.39 -12.63
N LYS A 161 -8.88 11.79 -13.19
CA LYS A 161 -9.78 12.76 -12.57
C LYS A 161 -10.26 12.30 -11.18
N THR A 162 -10.56 11.00 -11.03
CA THR A 162 -10.96 10.40 -9.75
C THR A 162 -9.82 10.44 -8.74
N VAL A 163 -8.58 10.13 -9.17
CA VAL A 163 -7.39 10.24 -8.32
C VAL A 163 -7.23 11.66 -7.78
N LYS A 164 -7.32 12.67 -8.66
CA LYS A 164 -7.21 14.09 -8.28
C LYS A 164 -8.30 14.49 -7.29
N SER A 165 -9.55 14.09 -7.53
CA SER A 165 -10.69 14.39 -6.65
C SER A 165 -10.52 13.73 -5.28
N ARG A 166 -10.22 12.43 -5.23
CA ARG A 166 -9.97 11.69 -3.97
C ARG A 166 -8.81 12.29 -3.18
N LEU A 167 -7.71 12.63 -3.85
CA LEU A 167 -6.56 13.23 -3.20
C LEU A 167 -6.88 14.61 -2.61
N PHE A 168 -7.68 15.42 -3.30
CA PHE A 168 -8.15 16.70 -2.78
C PHE A 168 -8.99 16.50 -1.51
N THR A 169 -10.02 15.65 -1.57
CA THR A 169 -10.88 15.34 -0.43
C THR A 169 -10.10 14.79 0.76
N ALA A 170 -9.17 13.86 0.51
CA ALA A 170 -8.33 13.27 1.54
C ALA A 170 -7.45 14.32 2.23
N ARG A 171 -6.83 15.22 1.47
CA ARG A 171 -6.00 16.30 2.03
C ARG A 171 -6.78 17.25 2.92
N GLU A 172 -7.99 17.65 2.53
CA GLU A 172 -8.86 18.49 3.34
C GLU A 172 -9.23 17.80 4.66
N ARG A 173 -9.58 16.51 4.63
CA ARG A 173 -9.86 15.72 5.83
C ARG A 173 -8.63 15.59 6.73
N LEU A 174 -7.47 15.27 6.18
CA LEU A 174 -6.22 15.16 6.94
C LEU A 174 -5.86 16.49 7.60
N ARG A 175 -5.97 17.61 6.86
CA ARG A 175 -5.73 18.95 7.40
C ARG A 175 -6.65 19.24 8.59
N ALA A 176 -7.95 18.95 8.47
CA ALA A 176 -8.90 19.16 9.55
C ALA A 176 -8.54 18.36 10.81
N VAL A 177 -8.15 17.08 10.66
CA VAL A 177 -7.74 16.21 11.76
C VAL A 177 -6.46 16.70 12.42
N LEU A 178 -5.43 17.04 11.63
CA LEU A 178 -4.14 17.50 12.17
C LEU A 178 -4.23 18.85 12.87
N VAL A 179 -5.03 19.79 12.35
CA VAL A 179 -5.29 21.07 13.01
C VAL A 179 -6.04 20.87 14.33
N ALA A 180 -7.03 19.98 14.38
CA ALA A 180 -7.76 19.67 15.61
C ALA A 180 -6.88 18.99 16.69
N GLN A 181 -5.79 18.31 16.29
CA GLN A 181 -4.83 17.67 17.19
C GLN A 181 -3.67 18.61 17.63
N GLY A 182 -3.69 19.89 17.23
CA GLY A 182 -2.68 20.87 17.61
C GLY A 182 -1.34 20.74 16.87
N ALA A 183 -1.31 20.02 15.76
CA ALA A 183 -0.16 19.94 14.87
C ALA A 183 -0.23 21.10 13.85
N GLY A 184 0.03 22.32 14.31
CA GLY A 184 0.16 23.53 13.51
C GLY A 184 1.55 24.13 13.68
#